data_df67d2d0c8408bc34894078d1cc79942
#
_entry.id   df67d2d0c8408bc34894078d1cc79942
#
_cell.length_a   1.000
_cell.length_b   1.000
_cell.length_c   1.000
_cell.angle_alpha   90.00
_cell.angle_beta   90.00
_cell.angle_gamma   90.00
#
_symmetry.space_group_name_H-M   'P 1'
#
loop_
_entity.id
_entity.type
_entity.pdbx_description
1 polymer ?
#
loop_
_entity_poly.entity_id
_entity_poly.type
_entity_poly.pdbx_seq_one_letter_code
_entity_poly.pdbx_strand_id
1 'polypeptide(L)'
;MLMNSVKDIREFFIGELADEAFTIDKTGQKTIEMIGANFVASEPSIFGIPNQAYIEAELDWYESQSTNIYDIHGKNQDPPAAWKYSADKHGNINSNYGHLVFSDKYFKQFYMAFDELWCNPDSRRAQMVYNRPSIWVEFNEGGKSDF
;
A
#
# COMPACT_ATOMS: atom_id res chain seq x y z
N MET A 1 -25.12 9.03 5.46
CA MET A 1 -25.08 9.22 4.00
C MET A 1 -24.45 7.98 3.38
N LEU A 2 -25.13 7.32 2.44
CA LEU A 2 -24.50 6.22 1.70
C LEU A 2 -23.60 6.86 0.65
N MET A 3 -22.29 6.74 0.81
CA MET A 3 -21.32 7.20 -0.17
C MET A 3 -21.07 6.05 -1.15
N ASN A 4 -21.43 6.25 -2.43
CA ASN A 4 -21.41 5.18 -3.40
C ASN A 4 -20.29 5.32 -4.46
N SER A 5 -19.63 6.47 -4.53
CA SER A 5 -18.63 6.76 -5.56
C SER A 5 -17.47 7.59 -5.02
N VAL A 6 -16.38 7.66 -5.79
CA VAL A 6 -15.25 8.57 -5.51
C VAL A 6 -15.71 10.03 -5.44
N LYS A 7 -16.67 10.41 -6.27
CA LYS A 7 -17.25 11.77 -6.24
C LYS A 7 -17.88 12.08 -4.89
N ASP A 8 -18.67 11.17 -4.32
CA ASP A 8 -19.33 11.40 -3.02
C ASP A 8 -18.29 11.55 -1.89
N ILE A 9 -17.21 10.75 -1.93
CA ILE A 9 -16.09 10.87 -0.99
C ILE A 9 -15.40 12.23 -1.13
N ARG A 10 -15.16 12.68 -2.36
CA ARG A 10 -14.54 13.97 -2.63
C ARG A 10 -15.42 15.13 -2.11
N GLU A 11 -16.72 15.10 -2.39
CA GLU A 11 -17.66 16.11 -1.92
C GLU A 11 -17.72 16.17 -0.39
N PHE A 12 -17.68 15.02 0.28
CA PHE A 12 -17.58 14.96 1.73
C PHE A 12 -16.35 15.70 2.25
N PHE A 13 -15.16 15.37 1.76
CA PHE A 13 -13.93 16.03 2.23
C PHE A 13 -13.87 17.53 1.91
N ILE A 14 -14.45 17.94 0.78
CA ILE A 14 -14.57 19.36 0.44
C ILE A 14 -15.51 20.08 1.43
N GLY A 15 -16.61 19.45 1.81
CA GLY A 15 -17.54 20.00 2.82
C GLY A 15 -16.87 20.13 4.19
N GLU A 16 -16.28 19.05 4.70
CA GLU A 16 -15.59 19.05 5.99
C GLU A 16 -14.46 20.09 6.05
N LEU A 17 -13.74 20.27 4.93
CA LEU A 17 -12.71 21.30 4.83
C LEU A 17 -13.30 22.71 4.89
N ALA A 18 -14.44 22.95 4.22
CA ALA A 18 -15.12 24.24 4.24
C ALA A 18 -15.69 24.58 5.62
N ASP A 19 -16.12 23.56 6.35
CA ASP A 19 -16.66 23.68 7.72
C ASP A 19 -15.56 23.69 8.79
N GLU A 20 -14.28 23.60 8.39
CA GLU A 20 -13.12 23.49 9.28
C GLU A 20 -13.23 22.34 10.31
N ALA A 21 -13.87 21.23 9.93
CA ALA A 21 -14.14 20.07 10.78
C ALA A 21 -12.88 19.21 10.98
N PHE A 22 -11.86 19.78 11.59
CA PHE A 22 -10.59 19.12 11.81
C PHE A 22 -10.57 18.31 13.12
N THR A 23 -9.89 17.17 13.06
CA THR A 23 -9.35 16.47 14.23
C THR A 23 -7.86 16.72 14.36
N ILE A 24 -7.30 16.52 15.55
CA ILE A 24 -5.86 16.62 15.79
C ILE A 24 -5.32 15.21 15.96
N ASP A 25 -4.42 14.80 15.08
CA ASP A 25 -3.79 13.49 15.16
C ASP A 25 -2.74 13.41 16.28
N LYS A 26 -2.18 12.22 16.52
CA LYS A 26 -1.16 11.99 17.54
C LYS A 26 0.14 12.79 17.33
N THR A 27 0.36 13.32 16.13
CA THR A 27 1.53 14.16 15.80
C THR A 27 1.25 15.66 15.97
N GLY A 28 0.00 16.03 16.30
CA GLY A 28 -0.44 17.41 16.44
C GLY A 28 -0.89 18.04 15.11
N GLN A 29 -0.97 17.29 14.04
CA GLN A 29 -1.44 17.79 12.74
C GLN A 29 -2.96 17.80 12.67
N LYS A 30 -3.49 18.82 11.99
CA LYS A 30 -4.92 18.89 11.65
C LYS A 30 -5.20 17.91 10.51
N THR A 31 -6.16 17.02 10.72
CA THR A 31 -6.61 16.03 9.75
C THR A 31 -8.12 16.05 9.61
N ILE A 32 -8.63 15.59 8.47
CA ILE A 32 -10.03 15.25 8.28
C ILE A 32 -10.09 13.77 8.02
N GLU A 33 -10.84 13.03 8.81
CA GLU A 33 -10.90 11.58 8.75
C GLU A 33 -12.30 11.08 8.44
N MET A 34 -12.37 10.01 7.67
CA MET A 34 -13.60 9.25 7.45
C MET A 34 -13.38 7.81 7.87
N ILE A 35 -14.07 7.39 8.91
CA ILE A 35 -13.97 6.03 9.43
C ILE A 35 -15.05 5.14 8.81
N GLY A 36 -14.63 3.94 8.33
CA GLY A 36 -15.56 2.96 7.78
C GLY A 36 -16.14 3.34 6.40
N ALA A 37 -15.42 4.14 5.62
CA ALA A 37 -15.82 4.46 4.26
C ALA A 37 -15.93 3.20 3.40
N ASN A 38 -17.04 3.12 2.62
CA ASN A 38 -17.25 2.07 1.64
C ASN A 38 -17.82 2.71 0.36
N PHE A 39 -17.11 2.57 -0.75
CA PHE A 39 -17.46 3.18 -2.02
C PHE A 39 -16.89 2.40 -3.21
N VAL A 40 -17.47 2.60 -4.38
CA VAL A 40 -16.94 2.06 -5.63
C VAL A 40 -15.82 2.97 -6.13
N ALA A 41 -14.64 2.41 -6.39
CA ALA A 41 -13.49 3.11 -6.96
C ALA A 41 -13.75 3.38 -8.47
N SER A 42 -14.66 4.32 -8.74
CA SER A 42 -15.10 4.67 -10.10
C SER A 42 -14.18 5.64 -10.83
N GLU A 43 -13.23 6.24 -10.12
CA GLU A 43 -12.21 7.15 -10.65
C GLU A 43 -10.83 6.74 -10.10
N PRO A 44 -9.73 7.10 -10.80
CA PRO A 44 -8.39 6.66 -10.43
C PRO A 44 -7.82 7.32 -9.17
N SER A 45 -8.42 8.41 -8.70
CA SER A 45 -8.01 9.10 -7.47
C SER A 45 -9.16 9.89 -6.86
N ILE A 46 -9.10 10.13 -5.55
CA ILE A 46 -10.03 11.03 -4.86
C ILE A 46 -9.66 12.47 -5.19
N PHE A 47 -8.39 12.83 -5.08
CA PHE A 47 -7.85 14.14 -5.39
C PHE A 47 -6.61 14.02 -6.27
N GLY A 48 -6.37 15.05 -7.07
CA GLY A 48 -5.19 15.15 -7.93
C GLY A 48 -5.22 14.23 -9.15
N ILE A 49 -4.08 14.15 -9.81
CA ILE A 49 -3.85 13.31 -11.00
C ILE A 49 -2.80 12.28 -10.61
N PRO A 50 -3.05 10.98 -10.80
CA PRO A 50 -2.06 9.95 -10.55
C PRO A 50 -0.78 10.18 -11.35
N ASN A 51 0.38 9.99 -10.72
CA ASN A 51 1.66 10.02 -11.41
C ASN A 51 1.90 8.67 -12.10
N GLN A 52 1.58 8.59 -13.39
CA GLN A 52 1.65 7.35 -14.15
C GLN A 52 3.07 6.76 -14.18
N ALA A 53 4.09 7.62 -14.35
CA ALA A 53 5.48 7.16 -14.37
C ALA A 53 5.92 6.55 -13.02
N TYR A 54 5.41 7.10 -11.91
CA TYR A 54 5.67 6.52 -10.60
C TYR A 54 4.95 5.18 -10.41
N ILE A 55 3.69 5.08 -10.85
CA ILE A 55 2.92 3.84 -10.79
C ILE A 55 3.63 2.72 -11.56
N GLU A 56 4.10 3.00 -12.77
CA GLU A 56 4.84 2.03 -13.59
C GLU A 56 6.14 1.61 -12.90
N ALA A 57 6.93 2.55 -12.39
CA ALA A 57 8.16 2.25 -11.68
C ALA A 57 7.94 1.41 -10.39
N GLU A 58 6.86 1.67 -9.67
CA GLU A 58 6.52 0.89 -8.48
C GLU A 58 6.05 -0.52 -8.84
N LEU A 59 5.29 -0.70 -9.91
CA LEU A 59 4.88 -2.01 -10.41
C LEU A 59 6.10 -2.83 -10.88
N ASP A 60 7.00 -2.23 -11.65
CA ASP A 60 8.25 -2.87 -12.07
C ASP A 60 9.10 -3.29 -10.86
N TRP A 61 9.12 -2.45 -9.83
CA TRP A 61 9.82 -2.78 -8.60
C TRP A 61 9.16 -3.95 -7.84
N TYR A 62 7.83 -4.04 -7.81
CA TYR A 62 7.14 -5.21 -7.26
C TYR A 62 7.44 -6.47 -8.06
N GLU A 63 7.44 -6.42 -9.39
CA GLU A 63 7.78 -7.56 -10.24
C GLU A 63 9.23 -8.01 -10.07
N SER A 64 10.16 -7.08 -9.84
CA SER A 64 11.56 -7.39 -9.55
C SER A 64 11.77 -8.13 -8.24
N GLN A 65 10.81 -8.08 -7.33
CA GLN A 65 10.87 -8.62 -5.96
C GLN A 65 12.02 -8.02 -5.13
N SER A 66 12.63 -6.92 -5.56
CA SER A 66 13.68 -6.25 -4.79
C SER A 66 13.14 -5.69 -3.49
N THR A 67 13.85 -5.88 -2.40
CA THR A 67 13.53 -5.24 -1.12
C THR A 67 14.31 -3.93 -0.93
N ASN A 68 15.11 -3.49 -1.91
CA ASN A 68 15.87 -2.25 -1.82
C ASN A 68 15.12 -1.08 -2.46
N ILE A 69 14.91 0.00 -1.71
CA ILE A 69 14.15 1.16 -2.17
C ILE A 69 14.82 1.94 -3.31
N TYR A 70 16.14 1.81 -3.46
CA TYR A 70 16.86 2.48 -4.54
C TYR A 70 16.65 1.82 -5.90
N ASP A 71 16.05 0.64 -5.94
CA ASP A 71 15.74 -0.05 -7.19
C ASP A 71 14.42 0.44 -7.84
N ILE A 72 13.60 1.23 -7.11
CA ILE A 72 12.32 1.77 -7.65
C ILE A 72 12.56 2.66 -8.87
N HIS A 73 13.53 3.57 -8.79
CA HIS A 73 13.82 4.53 -9.86
C HIS A 73 15.21 4.34 -10.47
N GLY A 74 15.91 3.25 -10.10
CA GLY A 74 17.32 3.08 -10.42
C GLY A 74 18.23 4.03 -9.63
N LYS A 75 19.54 3.89 -9.84
CA LYS A 75 20.58 4.54 -9.00
C LYS A 75 20.63 6.08 -9.13
N ASN A 76 19.94 6.67 -10.07
CA ASN A 76 20.08 8.09 -10.41
C ASN A 76 18.95 8.97 -9.85
N GLN A 77 17.99 8.39 -9.18
CA GLN A 77 16.87 9.15 -8.59
C GLN A 77 16.67 8.73 -7.12
N ASP A 78 16.37 9.72 -6.31
CA ASP A 78 16.06 9.50 -4.90
C ASP A 78 14.72 8.76 -4.77
N PRO A 79 14.64 7.71 -3.93
CA PRO A 79 13.38 7.07 -3.60
C PRO A 79 12.45 8.03 -2.85
N PRO A 80 11.13 7.79 -2.87
CA PRO A 80 10.17 8.60 -2.14
C PRO A 80 10.50 8.71 -0.65
N ALA A 81 10.20 9.85 -0.04
CA ALA A 81 10.52 10.13 1.35
C ALA A 81 9.89 9.11 2.34
N ALA A 82 8.67 8.64 2.04
CA ALA A 82 8.01 7.61 2.85
C ALA A 82 8.80 6.30 2.89
N TRP A 83 9.35 5.87 1.75
CA TRP A 83 10.20 4.68 1.66
C TRP A 83 11.51 4.85 2.42
N LYS A 84 12.16 6.01 2.29
CA LYS A 84 13.37 6.33 3.07
C LYS A 84 13.13 6.30 4.58
N TYR A 85 11.94 6.73 5.01
CA TYR A 85 11.57 6.70 6.42
C TYR A 85 11.46 5.28 6.96
N SER A 86 10.91 4.37 6.19
CA SER A 86 10.68 2.96 6.59
C SER A 86 11.91 2.06 6.39
N ALA A 87 12.84 2.45 5.51
CA ALA A 87 14.01 1.66 5.18
C ALA A 87 15.04 1.58 6.31
N ASP A 88 15.77 0.46 6.35
CA ASP A 88 16.95 0.30 7.17
C ASP A 88 18.12 1.17 6.65
N LYS A 89 19.27 1.13 7.34
CA LYS A 89 20.48 1.88 6.95
C LYS A 89 21.07 1.49 5.60
N HIS A 90 20.65 0.36 5.03
CA HIS A 90 21.10 -0.15 3.73
C HIS A 90 20.06 0.09 2.63
N GLY A 91 18.94 0.72 2.96
CA GLY A 91 17.84 0.97 2.04
C GLY A 91 16.89 -0.21 1.85
N ASN A 92 16.92 -1.21 2.73
CA ASN A 92 16.02 -2.36 2.63
C ASN A 92 14.73 -2.11 3.40
N ILE A 93 13.63 -2.57 2.81
CA ILE A 93 12.29 -2.63 3.43
C ILE A 93 11.71 -4.02 3.22
N ASN A 94 10.70 -4.36 4.02
CA ASN A 94 10.03 -5.67 3.93
C ASN A 94 8.71 -5.62 3.17
N SER A 95 8.23 -4.44 2.82
CA SER A 95 6.90 -4.22 2.24
C SER A 95 6.87 -4.22 0.71
N ASN A 96 7.87 -4.77 0.03
CA ASN A 96 7.68 -5.09 -1.39
C ASN A 96 6.61 -6.17 -1.53
N TYR A 97 5.42 -5.79 -1.96
CA TYR A 97 4.29 -6.72 -2.10
C TYR A 97 4.56 -7.80 -3.15
N GLY A 98 5.30 -7.49 -4.20
CA GLY A 98 5.74 -8.48 -5.18
C GLY A 98 6.63 -9.55 -4.54
N HIS A 99 7.57 -9.14 -3.68
CA HIS A 99 8.39 -10.09 -2.91
C HIS A 99 7.51 -11.00 -2.03
N LEU A 100 6.47 -10.46 -1.40
CA LEU A 100 5.56 -11.24 -0.56
C LEU A 100 4.72 -12.25 -1.35
N VAL A 101 4.28 -11.91 -2.57
CA VAL A 101 3.34 -12.75 -3.31
C VAL A 101 3.98 -13.63 -4.37
N PHE A 102 5.13 -13.25 -4.93
CA PHE A 102 5.80 -14.00 -6.01
C PHE A 102 6.98 -14.83 -5.56
N SER A 103 7.64 -14.49 -4.41
CA SER A 103 8.86 -15.18 -4.01
C SER A 103 8.64 -16.60 -3.50
N ASP A 104 9.66 -17.45 -3.69
CA ASP A 104 9.72 -18.78 -3.09
C ASP A 104 9.68 -18.74 -1.56
N LYS A 105 10.27 -17.69 -0.96
CA LYS A 105 10.28 -17.49 0.49
C LYS A 105 8.89 -17.51 1.10
N TYR A 106 7.91 -16.95 0.39
CA TYR A 106 6.51 -16.88 0.83
C TYR A 106 5.59 -17.78 0.00
N PHE A 107 6.13 -18.89 -0.52
CA PHE A 107 5.38 -19.96 -1.18
C PHE A 107 4.71 -19.56 -2.50
N LYS A 108 5.20 -18.54 -3.21
CA LYS A 108 4.63 -18.10 -4.50
C LYS A 108 3.11 -17.92 -4.44
N GLN A 109 2.63 -17.22 -3.44
CA GLN A 109 1.20 -17.10 -3.10
C GLN A 109 0.32 -16.75 -4.31
N PHE A 110 0.79 -15.86 -5.19
CA PHE A 110 0.04 -15.48 -6.39
C PHE A 110 -0.27 -16.69 -7.28
N TYR A 111 0.75 -17.49 -7.57
CA TYR A 111 0.59 -18.66 -8.44
C TYR A 111 -0.29 -19.71 -7.76
N MET A 112 -0.16 -19.94 -6.47
CA MET A 112 -1.01 -20.87 -5.72
C MET A 112 -2.47 -20.42 -5.71
N ALA A 113 -2.74 -19.14 -5.52
CA ALA A 113 -4.10 -18.59 -5.55
C ALA A 113 -4.69 -18.64 -6.97
N PHE A 114 -3.88 -18.35 -7.99
CA PHE A 114 -4.27 -18.43 -9.40
C PHE A 114 -4.63 -19.87 -9.80
N ASP A 115 -3.77 -20.83 -9.49
CA ASP A 115 -4.00 -22.25 -9.81
C ASP A 115 -5.25 -22.78 -9.10
N GLU A 116 -5.48 -22.40 -7.85
CA GLU A 116 -6.70 -22.77 -7.12
C GLU A 116 -7.94 -22.26 -7.85
N LEU A 117 -7.96 -21.00 -8.26
CA LEU A 117 -9.12 -20.43 -8.98
C LEU A 117 -9.25 -20.95 -10.40
N TRP A 118 -8.14 -21.27 -11.06
CA TRP A 118 -8.16 -21.87 -12.37
C TRP A 118 -8.80 -23.27 -12.36
N CYS A 119 -8.44 -24.08 -11.36
CA CYS A 119 -8.96 -25.44 -11.21
C CYS A 119 -10.36 -25.46 -10.56
N ASN A 120 -10.66 -24.48 -9.72
CA ASN A 120 -11.88 -24.42 -8.93
C ASN A 120 -12.36 -22.96 -8.81
N PRO A 121 -13.07 -22.42 -9.82
CA PRO A 121 -13.49 -21.02 -9.86
C PRO A 121 -14.35 -20.56 -8.66
N ASP A 122 -15.05 -21.47 -8.01
CA ASP A 122 -15.90 -21.21 -6.84
C ASP A 122 -15.15 -21.36 -5.51
N SER A 123 -13.84 -21.53 -5.55
CA SER A 123 -13.03 -21.72 -4.34
C SER A 123 -13.07 -20.50 -3.40
N ARG A 124 -13.19 -20.79 -2.12
CA ARG A 124 -13.07 -19.80 -1.03
C ARG A 124 -11.70 -19.86 -0.34
N ARG A 125 -10.74 -20.64 -0.90
CA ARG A 125 -9.41 -20.86 -0.33
C ARG A 125 -8.32 -20.04 -1.02
N ALA A 126 -8.61 -19.50 -2.22
CA ALA A 126 -7.68 -18.64 -2.92
C ALA A 126 -7.49 -17.33 -2.17
N GLN A 127 -6.31 -17.16 -1.56
CA GLN A 127 -5.96 -15.97 -0.78
C GLN A 127 -4.47 -15.69 -0.86
N MET A 128 -4.10 -14.43 -0.69
CA MET A 128 -2.72 -13.99 -0.50
C MET A 128 -2.63 -13.25 0.83
N VAL A 129 -1.58 -13.55 1.61
CA VAL A 129 -1.35 -12.96 2.94
C VAL A 129 -0.21 -11.97 2.83
N TYR A 130 -0.49 -10.69 3.06
CA TYR A 130 0.51 -9.62 3.03
C TYR A 130 1.14 -9.37 4.39
N ASN A 131 0.45 -9.73 5.48
CA ASN A 131 0.99 -9.64 6.82
C ASN A 131 1.86 -10.86 7.14
N ARG A 132 2.92 -10.68 7.92
CA ARG A 132 3.86 -11.74 8.30
C ARG A 132 4.09 -11.78 9.82
N PRO A 133 4.17 -12.97 10.42
CA PRO A 133 4.40 -13.08 11.88
C PRO A 133 5.73 -12.48 12.34
N SER A 134 6.75 -12.45 11.48
CA SER A 134 8.06 -11.87 11.76
C SER A 134 8.04 -10.37 12.08
N ILE A 135 6.95 -9.67 11.71
CA ILE A 135 6.79 -8.23 11.94
C ILE A 135 6.97 -7.85 13.42
N TRP A 136 6.53 -8.70 14.34
CA TRP A 136 6.68 -8.45 15.78
C TRP A 136 8.13 -8.53 16.25
N VAL A 137 8.91 -9.43 15.66
CA VAL A 137 10.35 -9.54 15.94
C VAL A 137 11.06 -8.32 15.38
N GLU A 138 10.77 -7.96 14.14
CA GLU A 138 11.33 -6.79 13.45
C GLU A 138 11.05 -5.51 14.25
N PHE A 139 9.83 -5.34 14.75
CA PHE A 139 9.44 -4.20 15.56
C PHE A 139 10.13 -4.18 16.95
N ASN A 140 10.14 -5.30 17.66
CA ASN A 140 10.63 -5.38 19.03
C ASN A 140 12.16 -5.37 19.13
N GLU A 141 12.88 -5.80 18.10
CA GLU A 141 14.34 -5.79 18.05
C GLU A 141 14.92 -4.43 17.59
N GLY A 142 14.10 -3.38 17.55
CA GLY A 142 14.52 -2.03 17.18
C GLY A 142 14.71 -1.82 15.68
N GLY A 143 14.26 -2.77 14.88
CA GLY A 143 14.07 -2.58 13.44
C GLY A 143 12.92 -1.60 13.19
N LYS A 144 13.03 -0.77 12.15
CA LYS A 144 11.87 -0.04 11.66
C LYS A 144 10.92 -1.06 11.03
N SER A 145 9.67 -1.03 11.48
CA SER A 145 8.63 -1.81 10.84
C SER A 145 8.00 -0.97 9.73
N ASP A 146 8.00 -1.50 8.56
CA ASP A 146 7.38 -0.94 7.36
C ASP A 146 5.98 -1.55 7.16
N PHE A 147 5.08 -1.20 8.04
CA PHE A 147 3.68 -1.58 7.88
C PHE A 147 3.01 -0.82 6.77
#